data_cc89406891789368041152ed90e2c426
#
_entry.id   cc89406891789368041152ed90e2c426
#
_cell.length_a   1.000
_cell.length_b   1.000
_cell.length_c   1.000
_cell.angle_alpha   90.00
_cell.angle_beta   90.00
_cell.angle_gamma   90.00
#
_symmetry.space_group_name_H-M   'P 1'
#
loop_
_entity.id
_entity.type
_entity.pdbx_description
1 polymer ?
#
loop_
_entity_poly.entity_id
_entity_poly.type
_entity_poly.pdbx_seq_one_letter_code
_entity_poly.pdbx_strand_id
1 'polypeptide(L)'
;LIGENRVLTKYGIKQIARTTKPGLKSLNFVSGLMGKDISTGQVVFILAPRINALGRLGDAGQAIRLLSTRDERAGAKIARKLDQENKRRKEIDETTLNEALAQMEEVTDLDNDRAIVLAGEGWHQGVIGIVASRLVERYHLPTVMISIANGEGKGSARSIPGFHLCEALKECEPFLMKYGGHKYAAGLSIQADNIPAFRQKFIEVSNKYLSEDDILPKLLIDLEIELTDIDDTFMNAIEAFSPFGHQNMRPIFLTRNCEVLGQPYVVGRNHLKMKIKKGDAVFDVIGFGFGEMARVISAKGCLV
;
A
#
# COMPACT_ATOMS: atom_id res chain seq x y z
N LEU A 1 8.30 -11.34 -9.23
CA LEU A 1 9.73 -11.70 -9.24
C LEU A 1 9.92 -13.08 -9.85
N ILE A 2 10.00 -13.14 -11.17
CA ILE A 2 10.18 -14.38 -11.95
C ILE A 2 11.47 -14.31 -12.79
N GLY A 3 11.96 -15.48 -13.23
CA GLY A 3 13.13 -15.60 -14.11
C GLY A 3 14.36 -14.87 -13.54
N GLU A 4 15.05 -14.17 -14.41
CA GLU A 4 16.28 -13.43 -14.11
C GLU A 4 16.06 -12.35 -13.05
N ASN A 5 14.90 -11.70 -13.04
CA ASN A 5 14.57 -10.68 -12.05
C ASN A 5 14.57 -11.24 -10.61
N ARG A 6 14.13 -12.49 -10.42
CA ARG A 6 14.18 -13.15 -9.12
C ARG A 6 15.64 -13.41 -8.68
N VAL A 7 16.47 -13.87 -9.60
CA VAL A 7 17.91 -14.11 -9.35
C VAL A 7 18.60 -12.80 -9.00
N LEU A 8 18.44 -11.75 -9.83
CA LEU A 8 19.02 -10.44 -9.59
C LEU A 8 18.59 -9.85 -8.23
N THR A 9 17.29 -9.98 -7.89
CA THR A 9 16.78 -9.50 -6.60
C THR A 9 17.37 -10.28 -5.44
N LYS A 10 17.46 -11.60 -5.51
CA LYS A 10 18.04 -12.46 -4.46
C LYS A 10 19.48 -12.06 -4.11
N TYR A 11 20.31 -11.88 -5.12
CA TYR A 11 21.70 -11.47 -4.90
C TYR A 11 21.84 -9.98 -4.64
N GLY A 12 21.03 -9.14 -5.27
CA GLY A 12 21.01 -7.68 -5.08
C GLY A 12 20.70 -7.28 -3.63
N ILE A 13 19.71 -7.92 -2.98
CA ILE A 13 19.36 -7.67 -1.58
C ILE A 13 20.54 -8.00 -0.65
N LYS A 14 21.22 -9.13 -0.88
CA LYS A 14 22.42 -9.49 -0.12
C LYS A 14 23.52 -8.45 -0.29
N GLN A 15 23.69 -7.91 -1.50
CA GLN A 15 24.67 -6.86 -1.77
C GLN A 15 24.29 -5.52 -1.15
N ILE A 16 23.00 -5.17 -1.07
CA ILE A 16 22.54 -3.95 -0.36
C ILE A 16 22.90 -4.03 1.11
N ALA A 17 22.68 -5.18 1.76
CA ALA A 17 23.00 -5.38 3.17
C ALA A 17 24.51 -5.21 3.48
N ARG A 18 25.37 -5.64 2.55
CA ARG A 18 26.84 -5.64 2.69
C ARG A 18 27.53 -4.54 1.88
N THR A 19 26.77 -3.55 1.42
CA THR A 19 27.27 -2.54 0.48
C THR A 19 28.42 -1.71 1.06
N THR A 20 29.44 -1.49 0.23
CA THR A 20 30.53 -0.53 0.49
C THR A 20 30.27 0.82 -0.19
N LYS A 21 29.24 0.94 -1.02
CA LYS A 21 28.88 2.20 -1.70
C LYS A 21 28.43 3.23 -0.67
N PRO A 22 29.10 4.41 -0.56
CA PRO A 22 28.86 5.37 0.51
C PRO A 22 27.39 5.81 0.63
N GLY A 23 26.72 6.05 -0.49
CA GLY A 23 25.32 6.49 -0.48
C GLY A 23 24.36 5.43 0.02
N LEU A 24 24.48 4.17 -0.42
CA LEU A 24 23.65 3.05 0.07
C LEU A 24 23.95 2.72 1.53
N LYS A 25 25.22 2.74 1.94
CA LYS A 25 25.63 2.57 3.33
C LYS A 25 24.97 3.62 4.24
N SER A 26 25.01 4.89 3.81
CA SER A 26 24.35 5.98 4.52
C SER A 26 22.83 5.85 4.55
N LEU A 27 22.21 5.38 3.46
CA LEU A 27 20.77 5.11 3.41
C LEU A 27 20.39 3.98 4.38
N ASN A 28 21.14 2.87 4.41
CA ASN A 28 20.92 1.79 5.37
C ASN A 28 21.04 2.29 6.81
N PHE A 29 22.04 3.17 7.08
CA PHE A 29 22.24 3.75 8.41
C PHE A 29 21.04 4.58 8.87
N VAL A 30 20.58 5.56 8.08
CA VAL A 30 19.43 6.42 8.45
C VAL A 30 18.11 5.63 8.49
N SER A 31 18.07 4.47 7.86
CA SER A 31 16.91 3.56 7.85
C SER A 31 16.91 2.54 8.99
N GLY A 32 17.97 2.50 9.84
CA GLY A 32 18.12 1.52 10.92
C GLY A 32 18.37 0.08 10.45
N LEU A 33 18.92 -0.08 9.24
CA LEU A 33 19.18 -1.39 8.60
C LEU A 33 20.65 -1.77 8.57
N MET A 34 21.54 -0.98 9.16
CA MET A 34 22.99 -1.29 9.24
C MET A 34 23.22 -2.59 9.99
N GLY A 35 24.02 -3.49 9.38
CA GLY A 35 24.42 -4.77 9.97
C GLY A 35 23.28 -5.81 10.07
N LYS A 36 22.14 -5.55 9.45
CA LYS A 36 20.99 -6.48 9.42
C LYS A 36 20.87 -7.13 8.05
N ASP A 37 20.33 -8.34 8.04
CA ASP A 37 19.81 -8.92 6.80
C ASP A 37 18.63 -8.10 6.31
N ILE A 38 18.61 -7.84 5.00
CA ILE A 38 17.58 -7.01 4.36
C ILE A 38 16.64 -7.92 3.57
N SER A 39 15.34 -7.76 3.81
CA SER A 39 14.29 -8.43 3.05
C SER A 39 13.76 -7.56 1.90
N THR A 40 13.06 -8.17 0.94
CA THR A 40 12.31 -7.43 -0.11
C THR A 40 11.36 -6.40 0.48
N GLY A 41 10.64 -6.78 1.55
CA GLY A 41 9.72 -5.86 2.25
C GLY A 41 10.45 -4.62 2.79
N GLN A 42 11.64 -4.78 3.37
CA GLN A 42 12.42 -3.63 3.84
C GLN A 42 12.91 -2.74 2.69
N VAL A 43 13.27 -3.32 1.54
CA VAL A 43 13.59 -2.52 0.35
C VAL A 43 12.36 -1.72 -0.08
N VAL A 44 11.21 -2.35 -0.22
CA VAL A 44 9.97 -1.72 -0.74
C VAL A 44 9.37 -0.71 0.24
N PHE A 45 9.32 -1.02 1.54
CA PHE A 45 8.61 -0.21 2.53
C PHE A 45 9.51 0.71 3.37
N ILE A 46 10.83 0.52 3.33
CA ILE A 46 11.77 1.34 4.13
C ILE A 46 12.73 2.12 3.22
N LEU A 47 13.46 1.48 2.31
CA LEU A 47 14.48 2.15 1.49
C LEU A 47 13.85 2.91 0.32
N ALA A 48 13.01 2.25 -0.48
CA ALA A 48 12.41 2.86 -1.67
C ALA A 48 11.55 4.10 -1.36
N PRO A 49 10.75 4.16 -0.29
CA PRO A 49 9.99 5.37 0.04
C PRO A 49 10.87 6.59 0.33
N ARG A 50 12.06 6.40 0.92
CA ARG A 50 13.03 7.49 1.13
C ARG A 50 13.59 8.00 -0.19
N ILE A 51 13.97 7.10 -1.08
CA ILE A 51 14.44 7.46 -2.43
C ILE A 51 13.36 8.21 -3.19
N ASN A 52 12.12 7.73 -3.14
CA ASN A 52 10.99 8.28 -3.88
C ASN A 52 10.45 9.60 -3.30
N ALA A 53 10.70 9.89 -2.02
CA ALA A 53 10.17 11.09 -1.36
C ALA A 53 10.60 12.39 -2.07
N LEU A 54 11.86 12.48 -2.51
CA LEU A 54 12.33 13.64 -3.26
C LEU A 54 11.70 13.78 -4.64
N GLY A 55 11.39 12.68 -5.33
CA GLY A 55 10.65 12.75 -6.59
C GLY A 55 9.21 13.21 -6.44
N ARG A 56 8.66 13.14 -5.22
CA ARG A 56 7.29 13.59 -4.90
C ARG A 56 7.22 15.02 -4.36
N LEU A 57 8.20 15.42 -3.55
CA LEU A 57 8.21 16.70 -2.84
C LEU A 57 9.31 17.66 -3.32
N GLY A 58 10.24 17.25 -4.20
CA GLY A 58 11.38 18.04 -4.57
C GLY A 58 12.18 17.50 -5.77
N ASP A 59 13.51 17.54 -5.67
CA ASP A 59 14.44 17.18 -6.75
C ASP A 59 14.84 15.69 -6.71
N ALA A 60 14.33 14.92 -7.65
CA ALA A 60 14.67 13.51 -7.85
C ALA A 60 16.18 13.29 -8.19
N GLY A 61 16.88 14.28 -8.71
CA GLY A 61 18.31 14.20 -9.03
C GLY A 61 19.18 13.87 -7.82
N GLN A 62 18.74 14.22 -6.61
CA GLN A 62 19.47 13.89 -5.38
C GLN A 62 19.45 12.38 -5.07
N ALA A 63 18.39 11.66 -5.46
CA ALA A 63 18.36 10.21 -5.33
C ALA A 63 19.42 9.55 -6.23
N ILE A 64 19.58 10.05 -7.46
CA ILE A 64 20.64 9.58 -8.38
C ILE A 64 22.03 9.89 -7.79
N ARG A 65 22.23 11.11 -7.26
CA ARG A 65 23.50 11.50 -6.60
C ARG A 65 23.79 10.61 -5.41
N LEU A 66 22.80 10.26 -4.59
CA LEU A 66 23.01 9.31 -3.48
C LEU A 66 23.56 7.98 -3.97
N LEU A 67 22.93 7.40 -5.00
CA LEU A 67 23.28 6.07 -5.50
C LEU A 67 24.63 6.05 -6.23
N SER A 68 25.07 7.20 -6.78
CA SER A 68 26.31 7.31 -7.57
C SER A 68 27.51 7.90 -6.82
N THR A 69 27.29 8.54 -5.65
CA THR A 69 28.39 9.19 -4.91
C THR A 69 29.45 8.19 -4.43
N ARG A 70 30.71 8.63 -4.47
CA ARG A 70 31.85 7.93 -3.88
C ARG A 70 32.37 8.61 -2.59
N ASP A 71 31.76 9.74 -2.22
CA ASP A 71 32.10 10.52 -1.02
C ASP A 71 31.15 10.16 0.13
N GLU A 72 31.73 9.71 1.25
CA GLU A 72 30.95 9.33 2.45
C GLU A 72 30.21 10.52 3.08
N ARG A 73 30.84 11.72 3.10
CA ARG A 73 30.21 12.92 3.68
C ARG A 73 29.02 13.37 2.84
N ALA A 74 29.16 13.38 1.51
CA ALA A 74 28.10 13.68 0.58
C ALA A 74 26.97 12.65 0.70
N GLY A 75 27.29 11.37 0.73
CA GLY A 75 26.32 10.29 0.93
C GLY A 75 25.52 10.46 2.22
N ALA A 76 26.18 10.73 3.34
CA ALA A 76 25.54 10.94 4.63
C ALA A 76 24.62 12.20 4.64
N LYS A 77 25.04 13.30 4.00
CA LYS A 77 24.22 14.51 3.89
C LYS A 77 22.95 14.26 3.09
N ILE A 78 23.08 13.61 1.93
CA ILE A 78 21.92 13.31 1.06
C ILE A 78 20.98 12.32 1.74
N ALA A 79 21.49 11.24 2.34
CA ALA A 79 20.67 10.24 3.03
C ALA A 79 19.83 10.84 4.17
N ARG A 80 20.39 11.75 4.97
CA ARG A 80 19.64 12.48 6.01
C ARG A 80 18.52 13.33 5.41
N LYS A 81 18.81 14.04 4.30
CA LYS A 81 17.79 14.83 3.61
C LYS A 81 16.64 13.94 3.10
N LEU A 82 16.96 12.79 2.49
CA LEU A 82 15.95 11.81 2.05
C LEU A 82 15.08 11.32 3.21
N ASP A 83 15.67 11.06 4.37
CA ASP A 83 14.92 10.64 5.56
C ASP A 83 13.99 11.74 6.07
N GLN A 84 14.45 13.00 6.09
CA GLN A 84 13.61 14.16 6.46
C GLN A 84 12.44 14.36 5.50
N GLU A 85 12.70 14.34 4.19
CA GLU A 85 11.62 14.49 3.19
C GLU A 85 10.63 13.31 3.23
N ASN A 86 11.11 12.10 3.54
CA ASN A 86 10.20 10.97 3.73
C ASN A 86 9.34 11.11 4.99
N LYS A 87 9.85 11.68 6.08
CA LYS A 87 9.06 12.00 7.28
C LYS A 87 7.99 13.05 6.95
N ARG A 88 8.41 14.16 6.29
CA ARG A 88 7.49 15.20 5.84
C ARG A 88 6.41 14.66 4.91
N ARG A 89 6.78 13.81 3.94
CA ARG A 89 5.79 13.16 3.06
C ARG A 89 4.78 12.33 3.86
N LYS A 90 5.22 11.58 4.90
CA LYS A 90 4.31 10.81 5.75
C LYS A 90 3.35 11.69 6.54
N GLU A 91 3.79 12.84 7.02
CA GLU A 91 2.95 13.81 7.73
C GLU A 91 1.88 14.38 6.78
N ILE A 92 2.28 14.81 5.58
CA ILE A 92 1.34 15.28 4.55
C ILE A 92 0.35 14.17 4.16
N ASP A 93 0.82 12.92 3.96
CA ASP A 93 0.00 11.76 3.63
C ASP A 93 -1.06 11.49 4.73
N GLU A 94 -0.67 11.54 6.01
CA GLU A 94 -1.57 11.32 7.14
C GLU A 94 -2.61 12.44 7.29
N THR A 95 -2.20 13.70 7.16
CA THR A 95 -3.10 14.85 7.16
C THR A 95 -4.11 14.77 6.01
N THR A 96 -3.62 14.57 4.77
CA THR A 96 -4.48 14.45 3.59
C THR A 96 -5.46 13.27 3.70
N LEU A 97 -5.02 12.13 4.27
CA LEU A 97 -5.91 10.99 4.48
C LEU A 97 -7.02 11.32 5.48
N ASN A 98 -6.71 11.97 6.61
CA ASN A 98 -7.70 12.32 7.62
C ASN A 98 -8.74 13.32 7.06
N GLU A 99 -8.29 14.32 6.30
CA GLU A 99 -9.18 15.26 5.61
C GLU A 99 -10.05 14.55 4.55
N ALA A 100 -9.46 13.62 3.79
CA ALA A 100 -10.18 12.83 2.80
C ALA A 100 -11.24 11.92 3.44
N LEU A 101 -10.94 11.30 4.59
CA LEU A 101 -11.90 10.47 5.32
C LEU A 101 -13.07 11.30 5.86
N ALA A 102 -12.80 12.47 6.43
CA ALA A 102 -13.84 13.38 6.89
C ALA A 102 -14.73 13.85 5.72
N GLN A 103 -14.15 14.27 4.61
CA GLN A 103 -14.92 14.67 3.43
C GLN A 103 -15.73 13.50 2.85
N MET A 104 -15.20 12.29 2.86
CA MET A 104 -15.87 11.12 2.34
C MET A 104 -17.19 10.82 3.07
N GLU A 105 -17.23 11.01 4.39
CA GLU A 105 -18.46 10.85 5.19
C GLU A 105 -19.57 11.81 4.75
N GLU A 106 -19.20 12.97 4.18
CA GLU A 106 -20.16 14.00 3.75
C GLU A 106 -20.64 13.83 2.29
N VAL A 107 -19.76 13.28 1.40
CA VAL A 107 -19.99 13.33 -0.06
C VAL A 107 -20.08 11.98 -0.74
N THR A 108 -19.94 10.86 -0.02
CA THR A 108 -19.96 9.50 -0.59
C THR A 108 -21.00 8.66 0.14
N ASP A 109 -21.93 8.11 -0.60
CA ASP A 109 -22.87 7.11 -0.11
C ASP A 109 -22.27 5.71 -0.35
N LEU A 110 -21.60 5.16 0.66
CA LEU A 110 -20.92 3.86 0.57
C LEU A 110 -21.86 2.68 0.29
N ASP A 111 -23.17 2.83 0.52
CA ASP A 111 -24.15 1.79 0.24
C ASP A 111 -24.52 1.77 -1.26
N ASN A 112 -24.46 2.92 -1.94
CA ASN A 112 -24.92 3.07 -3.31
C ASN A 112 -23.82 3.46 -4.30
N ASP A 113 -22.73 4.11 -3.83
CA ASP A 113 -21.65 4.57 -4.68
C ASP A 113 -20.56 3.50 -4.82
N ARG A 114 -20.23 3.15 -6.06
CA ARG A 114 -19.15 2.20 -6.37
C ARG A 114 -17.85 2.90 -6.78
N ALA A 115 -17.69 4.14 -6.37
CA ALA A 115 -16.45 4.90 -6.53
C ALA A 115 -16.34 6.03 -5.49
N ILE A 116 -15.13 6.45 -5.21
CA ILE A 116 -14.81 7.56 -4.32
C ILE A 116 -14.18 8.68 -5.16
N VAL A 117 -14.74 9.90 -5.11
CA VAL A 117 -14.16 11.09 -5.77
C VAL A 117 -14.08 12.22 -4.75
N LEU A 118 -12.87 12.60 -4.37
CA LEU A 118 -12.61 13.62 -3.36
C LEU A 118 -11.72 14.72 -3.93
N ALA A 119 -11.95 15.94 -3.49
CA ALA A 119 -11.20 17.10 -3.95
C ALA A 119 -10.93 18.05 -2.80
N GLY A 120 -9.69 18.55 -2.70
CA GLY A 120 -9.31 19.47 -1.64
C GLY A 120 -8.30 20.51 -2.09
N GLU A 121 -8.45 21.73 -1.56
CA GLU A 121 -7.44 22.77 -1.67
C GLU A 121 -6.25 22.46 -0.76
N GLY A 122 -5.05 22.79 -1.23
CA GLY A 122 -3.83 22.55 -0.46
C GLY A 122 -3.32 21.11 -0.41
N TRP A 123 -4.06 20.14 -0.94
CA TRP A 123 -3.55 18.78 -1.05
C TRP A 123 -2.35 18.70 -1.98
N HIS A 124 -1.32 17.97 -1.57
CA HIS A 124 -0.09 17.92 -2.33
C HIS A 124 -0.20 16.92 -3.51
N GLN A 125 0.01 17.39 -4.75
CA GLN A 125 -0.10 16.55 -5.97
C GLN A 125 0.77 15.30 -5.94
N GLY A 126 1.95 15.34 -5.34
CA GLY A 126 2.85 14.19 -5.18
C GLY A 126 2.37 13.15 -4.15
N VAL A 127 1.33 13.47 -3.33
CA VAL A 127 0.84 12.64 -2.24
C VAL A 127 -0.55 12.08 -2.50
N ILE A 128 -1.44 12.82 -3.19
CA ILE A 128 -2.83 12.38 -3.43
C ILE A 128 -2.94 10.97 -4.04
N GLY A 129 -1.98 10.56 -4.89
CA GLY A 129 -1.96 9.21 -5.46
C GLY A 129 -1.62 8.12 -4.44
N ILE A 130 -0.93 8.45 -3.33
CA ILE A 130 -0.69 7.51 -2.22
C ILE A 130 -1.97 7.36 -1.42
N VAL A 131 -2.61 8.49 -1.08
CA VAL A 131 -3.89 8.49 -0.35
C VAL A 131 -4.98 7.77 -1.13
N ALA A 132 -5.08 8.00 -2.45
CA ALA A 132 -5.99 7.24 -3.31
C ALA A 132 -5.77 5.73 -3.21
N SER A 133 -4.51 5.25 -3.20
CA SER A 133 -4.21 3.83 -3.01
C SER A 133 -4.66 3.32 -1.64
N ARG A 134 -4.46 4.10 -0.56
CA ARG A 134 -4.90 3.73 0.79
C ARG A 134 -6.43 3.64 0.92
N LEU A 135 -7.16 4.53 0.25
CA LEU A 135 -8.62 4.48 0.20
C LEU A 135 -9.10 3.26 -0.57
N VAL A 136 -8.47 2.94 -1.73
CA VAL A 136 -8.75 1.70 -2.47
C VAL A 136 -8.49 0.46 -1.61
N GLU A 137 -7.38 0.40 -0.89
CA GLU A 137 -7.07 -0.72 0.02
C GLU A 137 -8.09 -0.87 1.15
N ARG A 138 -8.63 0.25 1.66
CA ARG A 138 -9.57 0.25 2.78
C ARG A 138 -11.01 -0.04 2.38
N TYR A 139 -11.46 0.54 1.26
CA TYR A 139 -12.88 0.49 0.85
C TYR A 139 -13.15 -0.40 -0.36
N HIS A 140 -12.09 -0.87 -1.01
CA HIS A 140 -12.16 -1.67 -2.24
C HIS A 140 -13.00 -1.03 -3.34
N LEU A 141 -12.91 0.31 -3.49
CA LEU A 141 -13.58 1.11 -4.51
C LEU A 141 -12.59 1.90 -5.36
N PRO A 142 -12.82 2.04 -6.69
CA PRO A 142 -12.05 2.97 -7.51
C PRO A 142 -12.09 4.37 -6.90
N THR A 143 -10.91 4.98 -6.73
CA THR A 143 -10.79 6.26 -6.02
C THR A 143 -10.06 7.29 -6.85
N VAL A 144 -10.64 8.49 -6.93
CA VAL A 144 -10.05 9.68 -7.54
C VAL A 144 -9.83 10.74 -6.46
N MET A 145 -8.58 11.17 -6.28
CA MET A 145 -8.20 12.28 -5.40
C MET A 145 -7.77 13.48 -6.26
N ILE A 146 -8.32 14.65 -6.01
CA ILE A 146 -8.06 15.87 -6.78
C ILE A 146 -7.49 16.95 -5.87
N SER A 147 -6.31 17.45 -6.20
CA SER A 147 -5.69 18.61 -5.59
C SER A 147 -6.10 19.85 -6.37
N ILE A 148 -6.72 20.83 -5.71
CA ILE A 148 -7.18 22.08 -6.31
C ILE A 148 -6.15 23.18 -6.03
N ALA A 149 -5.79 23.94 -7.07
CA ALA A 149 -4.99 25.15 -6.96
C ALA A 149 -5.33 26.11 -8.13
N ASN A 150 -5.52 27.38 -7.82
CA ASN A 150 -5.79 28.46 -8.81
C ASN A 150 -6.96 28.15 -9.76
N GLY A 151 -8.05 27.55 -9.26
CA GLY A 151 -9.23 27.20 -10.05
C GLY A 151 -9.09 25.96 -10.92
N GLU A 152 -7.93 25.27 -10.88
CA GLU A 152 -7.69 24.02 -11.58
C GLU A 152 -7.46 22.87 -10.61
N GLY A 153 -7.94 21.67 -10.98
CA GLY A 153 -7.72 20.41 -10.28
C GLY A 153 -6.70 19.53 -11.00
N LYS A 154 -5.79 18.93 -10.25
CA LYS A 154 -4.90 17.86 -10.70
C LYS A 154 -5.29 16.59 -9.94
N GLY A 155 -5.78 15.58 -10.66
CA GLY A 155 -6.26 14.34 -10.06
C GLY A 155 -5.31 13.17 -10.24
N SER A 156 -5.36 12.27 -9.27
CA SER A 156 -4.73 10.95 -9.32
C SER A 156 -5.76 9.90 -8.98
N ALA A 157 -5.95 8.94 -9.88
CA ALA A 157 -6.93 7.87 -9.74
C ALA A 157 -6.25 6.52 -9.52
N ARG A 158 -6.89 5.67 -8.73
CA ARG A 158 -6.50 4.27 -8.47
C ARG A 158 -7.72 3.37 -8.61
N SER A 159 -7.50 2.15 -9.06
CA SER A 159 -8.57 1.19 -9.34
C SER A 159 -8.44 -0.11 -8.55
N ILE A 160 -9.51 -0.88 -8.61
CA ILE A 160 -9.61 -2.27 -8.14
C ILE A 160 -9.49 -3.24 -9.32
N PRO A 161 -9.23 -4.54 -9.09
CA PRO A 161 -9.39 -5.57 -10.11
C PRO A 161 -10.82 -5.53 -10.70
N GLY A 162 -10.92 -5.72 -12.01
CA GLY A 162 -12.22 -5.67 -12.69
C GLY A 162 -12.57 -4.32 -13.30
N PHE A 163 -12.08 -3.19 -12.80
CA PHE A 163 -12.42 -1.86 -13.30
C PHE A 163 -11.29 -1.21 -14.12
N HIS A 164 -11.62 -0.68 -15.30
CA HIS A 164 -10.64 -0.07 -16.21
C HIS A 164 -10.72 1.47 -16.16
N LEU A 165 -9.81 2.09 -15.39
CA LEU A 165 -9.82 3.55 -15.16
C LEU A 165 -9.82 4.40 -16.43
N CYS A 166 -8.97 4.07 -17.41
CA CYS A 166 -8.89 4.90 -18.63
C CYS A 166 -10.18 4.86 -19.46
N GLU A 167 -10.88 3.73 -19.48
CA GLU A 167 -12.18 3.64 -20.16
C GLU A 167 -13.27 4.41 -19.41
N ALA A 168 -13.28 4.31 -18.09
CA ALA A 168 -14.19 5.09 -17.26
C ALA A 168 -13.94 6.61 -17.39
N LEU A 169 -12.68 7.04 -17.40
CA LEU A 169 -12.34 8.44 -17.61
C LEU A 169 -12.70 8.95 -19.01
N LYS A 170 -12.67 8.09 -20.02
CA LYS A 170 -13.13 8.42 -21.37
C LYS A 170 -14.64 8.74 -21.40
N GLU A 171 -15.48 8.03 -20.64
CA GLU A 171 -16.90 8.39 -20.52
C GLU A 171 -17.11 9.70 -19.73
N CYS A 172 -16.12 10.17 -18.98
CA CYS A 172 -16.10 11.44 -18.26
C CYS A 172 -15.40 12.58 -19.02
N GLU A 173 -14.91 12.34 -20.26
CA GLU A 173 -14.13 13.29 -21.04
C GLU A 173 -14.70 14.71 -21.14
N PRO A 174 -16.04 14.92 -21.28
CA PRO A 174 -16.63 16.27 -21.37
C PRO A 174 -16.33 17.16 -20.14
N PHE A 175 -16.01 16.59 -19.00
CA PHE A 175 -15.71 17.33 -17.77
C PHE A 175 -14.20 17.55 -17.56
N LEU A 176 -13.35 16.89 -18.35
CA LEU A 176 -11.91 16.86 -18.15
C LEU A 176 -11.17 17.75 -19.16
N MET A 177 -10.14 18.44 -18.70
CA MET A 177 -9.21 19.15 -19.58
C MET A 177 -8.21 18.19 -20.21
N LYS A 178 -7.74 17.20 -19.43
CA LYS A 178 -6.77 16.19 -19.85
C LYS A 178 -6.85 14.99 -18.93
N TYR A 179 -6.70 13.80 -19.50
CA TYR A 179 -6.54 12.57 -18.72
C TYR A 179 -5.60 11.60 -19.43
N GLY A 180 -5.12 10.59 -18.69
CA GLY A 180 -4.30 9.52 -19.23
C GLY A 180 -3.76 8.60 -18.15
N GLY A 181 -3.34 7.41 -18.55
CA GLY A 181 -2.82 6.39 -17.64
C GLY A 181 -3.02 4.97 -18.15
N HIS A 182 -3.22 4.06 -17.23
CA HIS A 182 -3.40 2.63 -17.48
C HIS A 182 -4.65 2.09 -16.76
N LYS A 183 -4.88 0.79 -16.87
CA LYS A 183 -6.05 0.12 -16.25
C LYS A 183 -6.21 0.45 -14.77
N TYR A 184 -5.13 0.45 -13.99
CA TYR A 184 -5.17 0.56 -12.52
C TYR A 184 -4.73 1.90 -11.94
N ALA A 185 -4.15 2.77 -12.75
CA ALA A 185 -3.70 4.08 -12.30
C ALA A 185 -3.79 5.09 -13.43
N ALA A 186 -4.37 6.26 -13.15
CA ALA A 186 -4.50 7.34 -14.10
C ALA A 186 -4.30 8.71 -13.43
N GLY A 187 -4.00 9.70 -14.26
CA GLY A 187 -3.96 11.10 -13.87
C GLY A 187 -4.96 11.90 -14.70
N LEU A 188 -5.44 13.02 -14.16
CA LEU A 188 -6.36 13.92 -14.85
C LEU A 188 -6.09 15.37 -14.49
N SER A 189 -6.61 16.27 -15.33
CA SER A 189 -6.72 17.71 -15.07
C SER A 189 -8.16 18.15 -15.34
N ILE A 190 -8.69 19.02 -14.51
CA ILE A 190 -10.10 19.43 -14.52
C ILE A 190 -10.23 20.87 -14.05
N GLN A 191 -11.18 21.63 -14.56
CA GLN A 191 -11.59 22.90 -13.95
C GLN A 191 -12.31 22.64 -12.63
N ALA A 192 -12.01 23.44 -11.60
CA ALA A 192 -12.60 23.23 -10.27
C ALA A 192 -14.13 23.19 -10.30
N ASP A 193 -14.75 24.04 -11.11
CA ASP A 193 -16.20 24.13 -11.28
C ASP A 193 -16.83 22.86 -11.86
N ASN A 194 -16.06 22.05 -12.59
CA ASN A 194 -16.52 20.80 -13.17
C ASN A 194 -16.44 19.60 -12.23
N ILE A 195 -15.78 19.74 -11.06
CA ILE A 195 -15.57 18.61 -10.13
C ILE A 195 -16.88 17.97 -9.66
N PRO A 196 -17.94 18.72 -9.30
CA PRO A 196 -19.19 18.10 -8.88
C PRO A 196 -19.84 17.26 -9.99
N ALA A 197 -19.88 17.77 -11.22
CA ALA A 197 -20.43 17.06 -12.36
C ALA A 197 -19.58 15.84 -12.75
N PHE A 198 -18.26 15.97 -12.71
CA PHE A 198 -17.35 14.84 -12.91
C PHE A 198 -17.55 13.74 -11.86
N ARG A 199 -17.69 14.10 -10.57
CA ARG A 199 -17.93 13.14 -9.48
C ARG A 199 -19.20 12.33 -9.78
N GLN A 200 -20.30 13.00 -10.04
CA GLN A 200 -21.57 12.33 -10.35
C GLN A 200 -21.44 11.39 -11.56
N LYS A 201 -20.81 11.86 -12.64
CA LYS A 201 -20.61 11.03 -13.85
C LYS A 201 -19.68 9.85 -13.58
N PHE A 202 -18.59 10.03 -12.84
CA PHE A 202 -17.67 8.94 -12.54
C PHE A 202 -18.31 7.86 -11.66
N ILE A 203 -19.13 8.25 -10.68
CA ILE A 203 -19.94 7.32 -9.87
C ILE A 203 -20.94 6.55 -10.75
N GLU A 204 -21.69 7.26 -11.61
CA GLU A 204 -22.61 6.63 -12.57
C GLU A 204 -21.92 5.57 -13.44
N VAL A 205 -20.76 5.92 -14.00
CA VAL A 205 -19.96 5.00 -14.82
C VAL A 205 -19.45 3.81 -13.99
N SER A 206 -19.02 4.05 -12.76
CA SER A 206 -18.57 2.99 -11.87
C SER A 206 -19.71 2.04 -11.48
N ASN A 207 -20.88 2.58 -11.17
CA ASN A 207 -22.09 1.80 -10.86
C ASN A 207 -22.57 0.94 -12.07
N LYS A 208 -22.34 1.44 -13.28
CA LYS A 208 -22.66 0.71 -14.52
C LYS A 208 -21.75 -0.51 -14.75
N TYR A 209 -20.46 -0.40 -14.41
CA TYR A 209 -19.45 -1.41 -14.74
C TYR A 209 -19.07 -2.34 -13.60
N LEU A 210 -19.36 -1.96 -12.35
CA LEU A 210 -19.05 -2.78 -11.18
C LEU A 210 -20.32 -3.41 -10.62
N SER A 211 -20.27 -4.69 -10.38
CA SER A 211 -21.27 -5.43 -9.60
C SER A 211 -20.94 -5.40 -8.10
N GLU A 212 -21.85 -5.89 -7.26
CA GLU A 212 -21.59 -6.07 -5.83
C GLU A 212 -20.41 -7.02 -5.58
N ASP A 213 -20.31 -8.09 -6.38
CA ASP A 213 -19.22 -9.06 -6.27
C ASP A 213 -17.84 -8.49 -6.65
N ASP A 214 -17.79 -7.44 -7.48
CA ASP A 214 -16.53 -6.81 -7.89
C ASP A 214 -15.95 -5.92 -6.81
N ILE A 215 -16.80 -5.34 -5.96
CA ILE A 215 -16.37 -4.46 -4.86
C ILE A 215 -16.08 -5.23 -3.56
N LEU A 216 -16.30 -6.54 -3.53
CA LEU A 216 -15.93 -7.38 -2.40
C LEU A 216 -14.44 -7.76 -2.47
N PRO A 217 -13.65 -7.47 -1.42
CA PRO A 217 -12.25 -7.90 -1.37
C PRO A 217 -12.17 -9.43 -1.40
N LYS A 218 -11.42 -9.98 -2.36
CA LYS A 218 -11.22 -11.43 -2.50
C LYS A 218 -9.83 -11.81 -1.99
N LEU A 219 -9.76 -12.72 -1.02
CA LEU A 219 -8.52 -13.33 -0.57
C LEU A 219 -8.30 -14.63 -1.35
N LEU A 220 -7.25 -14.65 -2.17
CA LEU A 220 -6.84 -15.86 -2.88
C LEU A 220 -6.05 -16.75 -1.93
N ILE A 221 -6.57 -17.94 -1.65
CA ILE A 221 -5.94 -18.96 -0.82
C ILE A 221 -5.25 -19.95 -1.75
N ASP A 222 -3.95 -20.16 -1.54
CA ASP A 222 -3.16 -21.08 -2.35
C ASP A 222 -3.36 -22.54 -1.95
N LEU A 223 -3.52 -22.81 -0.64
CA LEU A 223 -3.70 -24.17 -0.14
C LEU A 223 -4.38 -24.14 1.23
N GLU A 224 -5.25 -25.13 1.49
CA GLU A 224 -5.75 -25.45 2.83
C GLU A 224 -4.80 -26.45 3.50
N ILE A 225 -4.38 -26.16 4.75
CA ILE A 225 -3.42 -26.96 5.52
C ILE A 225 -3.91 -27.15 6.95
N GLU A 226 -3.42 -28.20 7.60
CA GLU A 226 -3.57 -28.37 9.05
C GLU A 226 -2.48 -27.62 9.82
N LEU A 227 -2.76 -27.20 11.06
CA LEU A 227 -1.71 -26.55 11.89
C LEU A 227 -0.52 -27.49 12.15
N THR A 228 -0.76 -28.79 12.16
CA THR A 228 0.27 -29.84 12.35
C THR A 228 1.23 -29.94 11.16
N ASP A 229 0.84 -29.44 9.97
CA ASP A 229 1.70 -29.45 8.77
C ASP A 229 2.77 -28.37 8.83
N ILE A 230 2.62 -27.39 9.75
CA ILE A 230 3.54 -26.25 9.90
C ILE A 230 4.73 -26.69 10.76
N ASP A 231 5.68 -27.35 10.15
CA ASP A 231 6.96 -27.74 10.73
C ASP A 231 8.14 -27.00 10.08
N ASP A 232 9.34 -27.31 10.54
CA ASP A 232 10.57 -26.72 9.99
C ASP A 232 10.78 -27.07 8.52
N THR A 233 10.33 -28.23 8.07
CA THR A 233 10.43 -28.69 6.68
C THR A 233 9.54 -27.83 5.78
N PHE A 234 8.29 -27.63 6.21
CA PHE A 234 7.33 -26.76 5.54
C PHE A 234 7.85 -25.32 5.48
N MET A 235 8.32 -24.76 6.60
CA MET A 235 8.85 -23.40 6.65
C MET A 235 10.07 -23.22 5.75
N ASN A 236 10.99 -24.19 5.70
CA ASN A 236 12.14 -24.16 4.80
C ASN A 236 11.73 -24.22 3.32
N ALA A 237 10.69 -25.00 3.00
CA ALA A 237 10.14 -25.07 1.64
C ALA A 237 9.56 -23.70 1.24
N ILE A 238 8.78 -23.05 2.12
CA ILE A 238 8.26 -21.70 1.85
C ILE A 238 9.40 -20.70 1.67
N GLU A 239 10.43 -20.73 2.53
CA GLU A 239 11.57 -19.82 2.43
C GLU A 239 12.38 -20.01 1.12
N ALA A 240 12.38 -21.21 0.56
CA ALA A 240 13.02 -21.49 -0.74
C ALA A 240 12.38 -20.72 -1.92
N PHE A 241 11.10 -20.30 -1.80
CA PHE A 241 10.45 -19.42 -2.78
C PHE A 241 10.91 -17.96 -2.70
N SER A 242 11.56 -17.54 -1.61
CA SER A 242 12.10 -16.18 -1.44
C SER A 242 13.12 -15.84 -2.54
N PRO A 243 13.23 -14.56 -2.97
CA PRO A 243 12.53 -13.36 -2.51
C PRO A 243 11.10 -13.25 -3.06
N PHE A 244 10.15 -12.89 -2.19
CA PHE A 244 8.76 -12.66 -2.56
C PHE A 244 8.56 -11.26 -3.15
N GLY A 245 7.55 -11.10 -4.02
CA GLY A 245 7.17 -9.85 -4.65
C GLY A 245 6.23 -10.06 -5.84
N HIS A 246 6.04 -9.05 -6.68
CA HIS A 246 5.13 -9.14 -7.83
C HIS A 246 5.40 -10.38 -8.67
N GLN A 247 4.34 -11.14 -9.00
CA GLN A 247 4.34 -12.44 -9.69
C GLN A 247 5.08 -13.59 -8.97
N ASN A 248 5.49 -13.37 -7.73
CA ASN A 248 5.99 -14.40 -6.82
C ASN A 248 5.57 -14.00 -5.40
N MET A 249 4.26 -13.94 -5.18
CA MET A 249 3.70 -13.54 -3.88
C MET A 249 4.00 -14.60 -2.82
N ARG A 250 4.00 -14.19 -1.56
CA ARG A 250 4.05 -15.16 -0.46
C ARG A 250 2.77 -15.97 -0.48
N PRO A 251 2.84 -17.31 -0.43
CA PRO A 251 1.65 -18.14 -0.37
C PRO A 251 0.77 -17.80 0.82
N ILE A 252 -0.54 -17.89 0.63
CA ILE A 252 -1.56 -17.70 1.65
C ILE A 252 -2.22 -19.03 1.90
N PHE A 253 -2.19 -19.46 3.16
CA PHE A 253 -2.75 -20.72 3.59
C PHE A 253 -4.02 -20.52 4.42
N LEU A 254 -4.93 -21.46 4.34
CA LEU A 254 -6.14 -21.52 5.15
C LEU A 254 -6.05 -22.70 6.13
N THR A 255 -6.34 -22.46 7.39
CA THR A 255 -6.63 -23.50 8.36
C THR A 255 -8.00 -23.21 8.97
N ARG A 256 -8.91 -24.19 8.98
CA ARG A 256 -10.28 -24.03 9.49
C ARG A 256 -10.42 -24.60 10.89
N ASN A 257 -11.44 -24.10 11.59
CA ASN A 257 -11.89 -24.64 12.87
C ASN A 257 -10.78 -24.69 13.94
N CYS A 258 -10.01 -23.60 14.03
CA CYS A 258 -9.04 -23.44 15.11
C CYS A 258 -9.73 -22.91 16.37
N GLU A 259 -9.46 -23.53 17.52
CA GLU A 259 -9.89 -23.06 18.84
C GLU A 259 -9.01 -21.89 19.29
N VAL A 260 -9.62 -20.80 19.76
CA VAL A 260 -8.88 -19.67 20.34
C VAL A 260 -8.63 -19.95 21.82
N LEU A 261 -7.36 -19.99 22.22
CA LEU A 261 -6.94 -20.20 23.61
C LEU A 261 -6.75 -18.87 24.35
N GLY A 262 -7.51 -18.73 25.45
CA GLY A 262 -7.46 -17.53 26.27
C GLY A 262 -8.15 -16.32 25.61
N GLN A 263 -7.77 -15.11 26.03
CA GLN A 263 -8.37 -13.89 25.50
C GLN A 263 -7.45 -13.26 24.44
N PRO A 264 -7.96 -12.97 23.23
CA PRO A 264 -7.28 -12.15 22.25
C PRO A 264 -7.04 -10.74 22.81
N TYR A 265 -5.90 -10.12 22.47
CA TYR A 265 -5.57 -8.77 22.91
C TYR A 265 -4.88 -7.95 21.82
N VAL A 266 -4.92 -6.64 21.97
CA VAL A 266 -4.34 -5.70 21.03
C VAL A 266 -2.89 -5.41 21.40
N VAL A 267 -1.99 -5.49 20.41
CA VAL A 267 -0.58 -5.11 20.54
C VAL A 267 -0.22 -4.00 19.54
N GLY A 268 0.76 -3.18 19.89
CA GLY A 268 1.16 -2.05 19.06
C GLY A 268 0.02 -1.04 18.90
N ARG A 269 -0.15 -0.50 17.68
CA ARG A 269 -1.20 0.49 17.41
C ARG A 269 -2.59 -0.14 17.20
N ASN A 270 -2.65 -1.22 16.41
CA ASN A 270 -3.90 -1.91 16.07
C ASN A 270 -3.64 -3.31 15.53
N HIS A 271 -2.90 -4.17 16.26
CA HIS A 271 -2.63 -5.54 15.84
C HIS A 271 -3.26 -6.51 16.82
N LEU A 272 -3.96 -7.52 16.31
CA LEU A 272 -4.51 -8.60 17.10
C LEU A 272 -3.42 -9.61 17.45
N LYS A 273 -3.30 -10.02 18.73
CA LYS A 273 -2.49 -11.15 19.13
C LYS A 273 -3.35 -12.15 19.89
N MET A 274 -3.22 -13.44 19.54
CA MET A 274 -3.94 -14.52 20.18
C MET A 274 -3.17 -15.83 20.07
N LYS A 275 -3.64 -16.86 20.77
CA LYS A 275 -3.20 -18.25 20.58
C LYS A 275 -4.32 -19.03 19.93
N ILE A 276 -3.95 -19.88 18.98
CA ILE A 276 -4.87 -20.81 18.33
C ILE A 276 -4.39 -22.24 18.53
N LYS A 277 -5.35 -23.17 18.59
CA LYS A 277 -5.11 -24.61 18.72
C LYS A 277 -5.95 -25.39 17.71
N LYS A 278 -5.35 -26.43 17.14
CA LYS A 278 -6.08 -27.49 16.41
C LYS A 278 -5.37 -28.80 16.62
N GLY A 279 -6.08 -29.81 17.17
CA GLY A 279 -5.45 -31.03 17.62
C GLY A 279 -4.41 -30.76 18.70
N ASP A 280 -3.20 -31.25 18.51
CA ASP A 280 -2.07 -31.03 19.44
C ASP A 280 -1.22 -29.82 19.11
N ALA A 281 -1.45 -29.20 17.95
CA ALA A 281 -0.70 -28.03 17.52
C ALA A 281 -1.26 -26.72 18.15
N VAL A 282 -0.35 -25.91 18.71
CA VAL A 282 -0.67 -24.60 19.31
C VAL A 282 0.27 -23.55 18.74
N PHE A 283 -0.29 -22.45 18.25
CA PHE A 283 0.50 -21.34 17.69
C PHE A 283 0.12 -20.00 18.31
N ASP A 284 1.15 -19.19 18.56
CA ASP A 284 0.97 -17.74 18.76
C ASP A 284 0.80 -17.07 17.39
N VAL A 285 -0.30 -16.35 17.19
CA VAL A 285 -0.61 -15.67 15.93
C VAL A 285 -0.78 -14.18 16.10
N ILE A 286 -0.44 -13.43 15.05
CA ILE A 286 -0.60 -11.99 14.99
C ILE A 286 -1.35 -11.60 13.72
N GLY A 287 -2.47 -10.87 13.86
CA GLY A 287 -3.22 -10.25 12.79
C GLY A 287 -2.86 -8.76 12.69
N PHE A 288 -2.07 -8.38 11.70
CA PHE A 288 -1.69 -6.99 11.52
C PHE A 288 -2.88 -6.15 11.05
N GLY A 289 -3.22 -5.08 11.80
CA GLY A 289 -4.37 -4.22 11.50
C GLY A 289 -5.73 -4.76 11.99
N PHE A 290 -5.77 -5.91 12.65
CA PHE A 290 -7.00 -6.58 13.08
C PHE A 290 -7.33 -6.38 14.58
N GLY A 291 -6.84 -5.32 15.21
CA GLY A 291 -7.05 -5.08 16.65
C GLY A 291 -8.53 -5.03 17.07
N GLU A 292 -9.41 -4.49 16.22
CA GLU A 292 -10.85 -4.41 16.50
C GLU A 292 -11.50 -5.80 16.59
N MET A 293 -10.96 -6.80 15.90
CA MET A 293 -11.44 -8.18 15.95
C MET A 293 -11.26 -8.85 17.33
N ALA A 294 -10.39 -8.31 18.18
CA ALA A 294 -10.21 -8.84 19.54
C ALA A 294 -11.53 -8.89 20.32
N ARG A 295 -12.39 -7.87 20.17
CA ARG A 295 -13.71 -7.82 20.84
C ARG A 295 -14.68 -8.82 20.23
N VAL A 296 -14.67 -8.97 18.90
CA VAL A 296 -15.57 -9.87 18.17
C VAL A 296 -15.26 -11.32 18.49
N ILE A 297 -13.98 -11.70 18.48
CA ILE A 297 -13.52 -13.07 18.77
C ILE A 297 -13.79 -13.43 20.22
N SER A 298 -13.49 -12.54 21.18
CA SER A 298 -13.74 -12.77 22.61
C SER A 298 -15.22 -12.98 22.96
N ALA A 299 -16.13 -12.28 22.24
CA ALA A 299 -17.57 -12.38 22.50
C ALA A 299 -18.20 -13.70 21.99
N LYS A 300 -17.54 -14.37 21.03
CA LYS A 300 -18.12 -15.54 20.34
C LYS A 300 -17.63 -16.90 20.84
N GLY A 301 -16.61 -16.95 21.72
CA GLY A 301 -16.02 -18.23 22.19
C GLY A 301 -15.57 -19.12 21.01
N CYS A 302 -14.85 -18.55 20.07
CA CYS A 302 -14.88 -18.98 18.68
C CYS A 302 -13.88 -20.03 18.28
N LEU A 303 -14.34 -20.89 17.39
CA LEU A 303 -13.58 -21.50 16.29
C LEU A 303 -13.37 -20.44 15.19
N VAL A 304 -12.14 -20.16 14.84
CA VAL A 304 -11.71 -19.24 13.77
C VAL A 304 -11.28 -20.04 12.55
#